data_74dc3c517073786d304907735fdbc98c
#
_entry.id   74dc3c517073786d304907735fdbc98c
#
_cell.length_a   1.000
_cell.length_b   1.000
_cell.length_c   1.000
_cell.angle_alpha   90.00
_cell.angle_beta   90.00
_cell.angle_gamma   90.00
#
_symmetry.space_group_name_H-M   'P 1'
#
loop_
_entity.id
_entity.type
_entity.pdbx_description
1 polymer ?
#
loop_
_entity_poly.entity_id
_entity_poly.type
_entity_poly.pdbx_seq_one_letter_code
_entity_poly.pdbx_strand_id
1 'polypeptide(L)'
;MAMSCRDRVLAAMHKESLDRPPVAVFTTCDTVDMMDACGASWPEAHSDPRKMAALGCAQADYFGLESVRAGFCLTEEAERLGCKMRMGGKTSSPMILSHPYTYDPQKMLFD
;
A
#
# COMPACT_ATOMS: atom_id res chain seq x y z
N MET A 1 -25.83 -5.38 19.91
CA MET A 1 -25.54 -4.04 19.36
C MET A 1 -24.45 -4.17 18.31
N ALA A 2 -24.59 -3.52 17.18
CA ALA A 2 -23.59 -3.58 16.12
C ALA A 2 -22.29 -2.88 16.57
N MET A 3 -21.17 -3.54 16.38
CA MET A 3 -19.84 -2.97 16.66
C MET A 3 -19.44 -2.00 15.55
N SER A 4 -18.64 -0.99 15.91
CA SER A 4 -17.97 -0.18 14.87
C SER A 4 -16.93 -1.01 14.12
N CYS A 5 -16.54 -0.59 12.92
CA CYS A 5 -15.48 -1.27 12.15
C CYS A 5 -14.19 -1.41 12.97
N ARG A 6 -13.79 -0.31 13.65
CA ARG A 6 -12.60 -0.29 14.49
C ARG A 6 -12.70 -1.27 15.65
N ASP A 7 -13.81 -1.24 16.39
CA ASP A 7 -13.97 -2.09 17.57
C ASP A 7 -14.04 -3.57 17.19
N ARG A 8 -14.67 -3.88 16.06
CA ARG A 8 -14.73 -5.25 15.53
C ARG A 8 -13.36 -5.77 15.14
N VAL A 9 -12.55 -4.99 14.44
CA VAL A 9 -11.19 -5.40 14.08
C VAL A 9 -10.33 -5.59 15.33
N LEU A 10 -10.40 -4.66 16.29
CA LEU A 10 -9.64 -4.78 17.54
C LEU A 10 -10.07 -5.99 18.36
N ALA A 11 -11.36 -6.21 18.52
CA ALA A 11 -11.90 -7.37 19.24
C ALA A 11 -11.47 -8.70 18.59
N ALA A 12 -11.45 -8.75 17.24
CA ALA A 12 -10.92 -9.91 16.52
C ALA A 12 -9.43 -10.16 16.82
N MET A 13 -8.61 -9.11 16.84
CA MET A 13 -7.19 -9.21 17.18
C MET A 13 -6.96 -9.66 18.62
N HIS A 14 -7.85 -9.27 19.55
CA HIS A 14 -7.80 -9.65 20.96
C HIS A 14 -8.51 -10.96 21.27
N LYS A 15 -9.10 -11.63 20.26
CA LYS A 15 -9.88 -12.88 20.42
C LYS A 15 -11.10 -12.71 21.33
N GLU A 16 -11.72 -11.55 21.29
CA GLU A 16 -12.94 -11.21 22.01
C GLU A 16 -14.19 -11.58 21.20
N SER A 17 -15.36 -11.49 21.85
CA SER A 17 -16.65 -11.77 21.20
C SER A 17 -16.95 -10.73 20.12
N LEU A 18 -17.45 -11.19 18.99
CA LEU A 18 -17.75 -10.37 17.81
C LEU A 18 -19.24 -10.47 17.47
N ASP A 19 -19.78 -9.39 16.92
CA ASP A 19 -21.11 -9.42 16.29
C ASP A 19 -21.10 -10.17 14.95
N ARG A 20 -19.98 -10.10 14.21
CA ARG A 20 -19.64 -10.84 13.00
C ARG A 20 -18.14 -10.80 12.74
N PRO A 21 -17.58 -11.66 11.90
CA PRO A 21 -16.18 -11.53 11.48
C PRO A 21 -15.93 -10.19 10.76
N PRO A 22 -14.80 -9.51 11.01
CA PRO A 22 -14.43 -8.32 10.29
C PRO A 22 -14.01 -8.64 8.85
N VAL A 23 -14.32 -7.72 7.92
CA VAL A 23 -13.83 -7.77 6.55
C VAL A 23 -12.69 -6.76 6.43
N ALA A 24 -11.49 -7.18 6.79
CA ALA A 24 -10.32 -6.34 6.82
C ALA A 24 -9.25 -6.83 5.83
N VAL A 25 -8.65 -5.90 5.09
CA VAL A 25 -7.55 -6.17 4.17
C VAL A 25 -6.31 -5.44 4.68
N PHE A 26 -5.27 -6.21 5.01
CA PHE A 26 -4.02 -5.69 5.54
C PHE A 26 -2.94 -5.47 4.46
N THR A 27 -3.31 -5.62 3.21
CA THR A 27 -2.50 -5.29 2.04
C THR A 27 -3.17 -4.19 1.21
N THR A 28 -2.50 -3.66 0.21
CA THR A 28 -3.11 -2.73 -0.73
C THR A 28 -4.05 -3.47 -1.68
N CYS A 29 -5.15 -2.83 -2.04
CA CYS A 29 -6.17 -3.35 -2.94
C CYS A 29 -6.50 -2.28 -3.99
N ASP A 30 -5.47 -1.80 -4.70
CA ASP A 30 -5.59 -0.65 -5.60
C ASP A 30 -5.96 -1.13 -7.02
N THR A 31 -7.24 -1.31 -7.28
CA THR A 31 -7.74 -1.65 -8.62
C THR A 31 -7.85 -0.41 -9.49
N VAL A 32 -7.89 -0.61 -10.81
CA VAL A 32 -8.08 0.50 -11.76
C VAL A 32 -9.39 1.22 -11.50
N ASP A 33 -10.46 0.47 -11.22
CA ASP A 33 -11.78 1.04 -10.94
C ASP A 33 -11.78 1.92 -9.68
N MET A 34 -11.03 1.52 -8.64
CA MET A 34 -10.85 2.35 -7.44
C MET A 34 -10.08 3.63 -7.75
N MET A 35 -9.02 3.52 -8.54
CA MET A 35 -8.22 4.67 -8.96
C MET A 35 -9.07 5.66 -9.74
N ASP A 36 -9.93 5.18 -10.63
CA ASP A 36 -10.87 6.02 -11.40
C ASP A 36 -11.92 6.65 -10.50
N ALA A 37 -12.46 5.91 -9.56
CA ALA A 37 -13.49 6.39 -8.65
C ALA A 37 -12.97 7.46 -7.69
N CYS A 38 -11.77 7.30 -7.11
CA CYS A 38 -11.22 8.25 -6.15
C CYS A 38 -10.40 9.38 -6.78
N GLY A 39 -10.13 9.34 -8.09
CA GLY A 39 -9.34 10.34 -8.81
C GLY A 39 -7.85 10.37 -8.43
N ALA A 40 -7.35 9.30 -7.83
CA ALA A 40 -5.94 9.14 -7.47
C ALA A 40 -5.41 7.82 -8.03
N SER A 41 -4.29 7.84 -8.71
CA SER A 41 -3.76 6.67 -9.40
C SER A 41 -2.25 6.54 -9.28
N TRP A 42 -1.75 5.37 -9.55
CA TRP A 42 -0.34 5.14 -9.86
C TRP A 42 -0.01 5.70 -11.25
N PRO A 43 1.19 6.24 -11.48
CA PRO A 43 2.34 6.30 -10.55
C PRO A 43 2.36 7.51 -9.61
N GLU A 44 1.49 8.52 -9.80
CA GLU A 44 1.55 9.79 -9.05
C GLU A 44 1.36 9.58 -7.54
N ALA A 45 0.55 8.61 -7.13
CA ALA A 45 0.33 8.31 -5.72
C ALA A 45 1.58 7.78 -4.99
N HIS A 46 2.65 7.38 -5.71
CA HIS A 46 3.93 7.04 -5.09
C HIS A 46 4.66 8.25 -4.48
N SER A 47 4.42 9.44 -5.01
CA SER A 47 5.12 10.67 -4.61
C SER A 47 4.20 11.76 -4.04
N ASP A 48 2.89 11.61 -4.19
CA ASP A 48 1.90 12.56 -3.66
C ASP A 48 1.17 11.94 -2.47
N PRO A 49 1.43 12.42 -1.22
CA PRO A 49 0.83 11.85 -0.01
C PRO A 49 -0.69 12.01 0.03
N ARG A 50 -1.26 13.05 -0.62
CA ARG A 50 -2.71 13.24 -0.68
C ARG A 50 -3.36 12.22 -1.59
N LYS A 51 -2.77 11.95 -2.75
CA LYS A 51 -3.22 10.90 -3.67
C LYS A 51 -3.05 9.51 -3.05
N MET A 52 -1.94 9.27 -2.36
CA MET A 52 -1.72 8.02 -1.63
C MET A 52 -2.78 7.80 -0.55
N ALA A 53 -3.11 8.83 0.23
CA ALA A 53 -4.15 8.75 1.25
C ALA A 53 -5.54 8.51 0.63
N ALA A 54 -5.89 9.24 -0.44
CA ALA A 54 -7.16 9.05 -1.14
C ALA A 54 -7.31 7.62 -1.68
N LEU A 55 -6.27 7.09 -2.31
CA LEU A 55 -6.26 5.73 -2.84
C LEU A 55 -6.33 4.69 -1.71
N GLY A 56 -5.59 4.89 -0.62
CA GLY A 56 -5.65 4.01 0.54
C GLY A 56 -7.02 3.97 1.22
N CYS A 57 -7.71 5.12 1.29
CA CYS A 57 -9.07 5.19 1.86
C CYS A 57 -10.14 4.62 0.92
N ALA A 58 -9.91 4.62 -0.39
CA ALA A 58 -10.90 4.20 -1.38
C ALA A 58 -11.44 2.77 -1.13
N GLN A 59 -10.62 1.86 -0.63
CA GLN A 59 -11.06 0.51 -0.29
C GLN A 59 -12.11 0.48 0.82
N ALA A 60 -12.04 1.38 1.79
CA ALA A 60 -13.06 1.50 2.83
C ALA A 60 -14.29 2.25 2.29
N ASP A 61 -14.09 3.35 1.56
CA ASP A 61 -15.15 4.23 1.09
C ASP A 61 -16.04 3.57 0.04
N TYR A 62 -15.46 2.78 -0.89
CA TYR A 62 -16.22 2.18 -2.00
C TYR A 62 -16.62 0.72 -1.74
N PHE A 63 -15.85 -0.03 -0.96
CA PHE A 63 -16.12 -1.45 -0.71
C PHE A 63 -16.52 -1.77 0.74
N GLY A 64 -16.52 -0.77 1.62
CA GLY A 64 -16.88 -0.96 3.03
C GLY A 64 -15.91 -1.86 3.79
N LEU A 65 -14.63 -1.92 3.37
CA LEU A 65 -13.61 -2.67 4.09
C LEU A 65 -13.34 -2.00 5.44
N GLU A 66 -13.11 -2.81 6.45
CA GLU A 66 -13.00 -2.37 7.84
C GLU A 66 -11.57 -2.04 8.28
N SER A 67 -10.67 -1.99 7.32
CA SER A 67 -9.29 -1.52 7.49
C SER A 67 -8.87 -0.67 6.33
N VAL A 68 -7.92 0.22 6.59
CA VAL A 68 -7.30 1.08 5.59
C VAL A 68 -5.79 0.87 5.67
N ARG A 69 -5.15 0.78 4.52
CA ARG A 69 -3.70 0.78 4.42
C ARG A 69 -3.26 1.75 3.33
N ALA A 70 -2.32 2.63 3.66
CA ALA A 70 -1.67 3.44 2.65
C ALA A 70 -0.92 2.53 1.67
N GLY A 71 -1.03 2.83 0.40
CA GLY A 71 -0.24 2.19 -0.63
C GLY A 71 1.26 2.36 -0.36
N PHE A 72 2.04 1.37 -0.71
CA PHE A 72 3.50 1.46 -0.60
C PHE A 72 4.15 0.90 -1.87
N CYS A 73 5.30 1.46 -2.20
CA CYS A 73 6.11 1.00 -3.31
C CYS A 73 7.15 0.00 -2.80
N LEU A 74 7.13 -1.22 -3.32
CA LEU A 74 8.09 -2.27 -2.93
C LEU A 74 9.52 -2.00 -3.36
N THR A 75 9.75 -0.95 -4.13
CA THR A 75 11.05 -0.63 -4.73
C THR A 75 11.64 0.67 -4.21
N GLU A 76 10.98 1.33 -3.24
CA GLU A 76 11.43 2.61 -2.70
C GLU A 76 12.80 2.50 -2.01
N GLU A 77 12.98 1.47 -1.20
CA GLU A 77 14.26 1.23 -0.53
C GLU A 77 15.39 1.02 -1.55
N ALA A 78 15.11 0.26 -2.60
CA ALA A 78 16.09 0.02 -3.66
C ALA A 78 16.44 1.32 -4.41
N GLU A 79 15.46 2.19 -4.67
CA GLU A 79 15.69 3.49 -5.27
C GLU A 79 16.57 4.38 -4.36
N ARG A 80 16.26 4.42 -3.07
CA ARG A 80 17.06 5.17 -2.08
C ARG A 80 18.48 4.65 -1.96
N LEU A 81 18.70 3.37 -2.21
CA LEU A 81 20.01 2.75 -2.27
C LEU A 81 20.73 2.94 -3.62
N GLY A 82 20.17 3.74 -4.52
CA GLY A 82 20.80 4.12 -5.80
C GLY A 82 20.46 3.24 -6.99
N CYS A 83 19.49 2.33 -6.87
CA CYS A 83 18.99 1.58 -8.02
C CYS A 83 18.26 2.49 -9.01
N LYS A 84 18.42 2.20 -10.29
CA LYS A 84 17.63 2.86 -11.32
C LYS A 84 16.26 2.19 -11.43
N MET A 85 15.23 3.02 -11.42
CA MET A 85 13.84 2.58 -11.42
C MET A 85 13.12 2.94 -12.71
N ARG A 86 12.14 2.12 -13.08
CA ARG A 86 11.04 2.49 -13.96
C ARG A 86 9.77 2.50 -13.12
N MET A 87 9.15 3.66 -12.99
CA MET A 87 8.00 3.84 -12.08
C MET A 87 6.73 3.09 -12.50
N GLY A 88 6.69 2.59 -13.72
CA GLY A 88 5.48 1.91 -14.20
C GLY A 88 4.36 2.89 -14.56
N GLY A 89 3.13 2.43 -14.49
CA GLY A 89 1.94 3.19 -14.83
C GLY A 89 0.75 2.75 -13.97
N LYS A 90 -0.44 3.11 -14.41
CA LYS A 90 -1.70 2.80 -13.71
C LYS A 90 -1.93 1.29 -13.53
N THR A 91 -1.45 0.48 -14.47
CA THR A 91 -1.65 -0.98 -14.51
C THR A 91 -0.36 -1.78 -14.35
N SER A 92 0.75 -1.13 -14.07
CA SER A 92 2.04 -1.78 -13.93
C SER A 92 2.81 -1.24 -12.73
N SER A 93 3.36 -2.14 -11.94
CA SER A 93 4.17 -1.79 -10.77
C SER A 93 5.53 -1.20 -11.15
N PRO A 94 6.15 -0.42 -10.28
CA PRO A 94 7.54 -0.02 -10.40
C PRO A 94 8.47 -1.23 -10.50
N MET A 95 9.55 -1.10 -11.28
CA MET A 95 10.55 -2.15 -11.48
C MET A 95 11.96 -1.60 -11.36
N ILE A 96 12.85 -2.38 -10.76
CA ILE A 96 14.27 -2.09 -10.75
C ILE A 96 14.84 -2.44 -12.14
N LEU A 97 15.51 -1.48 -12.77
CA LEU A 97 16.16 -1.65 -14.08
C LEU A 97 17.64 -2.03 -13.92
N SER A 98 18.32 -1.45 -12.95
CA SER A 98 19.71 -1.77 -12.65
C SER A 98 20.05 -1.39 -11.20
N HIS A 99 21.06 -2.04 -10.65
CA HIS A 99 21.57 -1.75 -9.31
C HIS A 99 23.05 -1.32 -9.42
N PRO A 100 23.51 -0.40 -8.55
CA PRO A 100 24.90 0.08 -8.55
C PRO A 100 25.87 -0.88 -7.86
N TYR A 101 25.34 -1.88 -7.15
CA TYR A 101 26.13 -2.75 -6.29
C TYR A 101 26.53 -4.04 -7.01
N THR A 102 27.73 -4.51 -6.70
CA THR A 102 28.16 -5.88 -7.03
C THR A 102 27.70 -6.81 -5.91
N TYR A 103 27.67 -8.12 -6.15
CA TYR A 103 27.36 -9.12 -5.12
C TYR A 103 28.50 -9.31 -4.08
N ASP A 104 29.40 -8.34 -3.96
CA ASP A 104 30.48 -8.33 -3.00
C ASP A 104 30.03 -7.54 -1.77
N PRO A 105 29.75 -8.20 -0.63
CA PRO A 105 29.26 -7.54 0.58
C PRO A 105 30.19 -6.45 1.11
N GLN A 106 31.50 -6.56 0.87
CA GLN A 106 32.49 -5.58 1.32
C GLN A 106 32.40 -4.26 0.55
N LYS A 107 31.83 -4.29 -0.66
CA LYS A 107 31.60 -3.11 -1.50
C LYS A 107 30.22 -2.49 -1.31
N MET A 108 29.39 -3.11 -0.48
CA MET A 108 28.05 -2.63 -0.14
C MET A 108 28.01 -1.87 1.20
N LEU A 109 29.17 -1.50 1.75
CA LEU A 109 29.22 -0.68 2.96
C LEU A 109 28.80 0.75 2.61
N PHE A 110 27.81 1.21 3.32
CA PHE A 110 27.31 2.60 3.25
C PHE A 110 28.09 3.44 4.24
N ASP A 111 28.56 4.60 3.77
CA ASP A 111 29.16 5.62 4.65
C ASP A 111 28.10 6.32 5.51
#